data_c67082dfe2eca111987d0f628ca8ce54
#
_entry.id   c67082dfe2eca111987d0f628ca8ce54
#
_cell.length_a   1.000
_cell.length_b   1.000
_cell.length_c   1.000
_cell.angle_alpha   90.00
_cell.angle_beta   90.00
_cell.angle_gamma   90.00
#
_symmetry.space_group_name_H-M   'P 1'
#
loop_
_entity.id
_entity.type
_entity.pdbx_description
1 polymer ?
#
loop_
_entity_poly.entity_id
_entity_poly.type
_entity_poly.pdbx_seq_one_letter_code
_entity_poly.pdbx_strand_id
1 'polypeptide(L)' 'MDLLEARQLAEKYLDEHLVPPDGMRYLIAASAIKEAEDGWYFPYQTDAYLQSGDINQSVVGNWPIFVSKVGGVIGPRRPG' A
#
# COMPACT_ATOMS: atom_id res chain seq x y z
N MET A 1 -4.65 -3.96 -17.36
CA MET A 1 -4.27 -4.43 -16.01
C MET A 1 -5.50 -4.46 -15.13
N ASP A 2 -5.66 -5.50 -14.33
CA ASP A 2 -6.77 -5.61 -13.38
C ASP A 2 -6.31 -5.35 -11.94
N LEU A 3 -7.27 -5.32 -11.03
CA LEU A 3 -6.99 -5.03 -9.61
C LEU A 3 -6.03 -6.04 -8.99
N LEU A 4 -6.17 -7.32 -9.31
CA LEU A 4 -5.30 -8.36 -8.75
C LEU A 4 -3.84 -8.15 -9.16
N GLU A 5 -3.60 -7.90 -10.44
CA GLU A 5 -2.26 -7.60 -10.93
C GLU A 5 -1.69 -6.34 -10.30
N ALA A 6 -2.51 -5.28 -10.20
CA ALA A 6 -2.10 -4.02 -9.60
C ALA A 6 -1.72 -4.22 -8.13
N ARG A 7 -2.52 -5.00 -7.39
CA ARG A 7 -2.22 -5.29 -5.99
C ARG A 7 -0.90 -6.06 -5.83
N GLN A 8 -0.65 -7.02 -6.70
CA GLN A 8 0.61 -7.78 -6.67
C GLN A 8 1.81 -6.87 -6.91
N LEU A 9 1.68 -5.92 -7.83
CA LEU A 9 2.72 -4.93 -8.09
C LEU A 9 2.94 -4.01 -6.89
N ALA A 10 1.87 -3.59 -6.22
CA ALA A 10 1.97 -2.78 -5.02
C ALA A 10 2.65 -3.54 -3.88
N GLU A 11 2.31 -4.81 -3.69
CA GLU A 11 2.96 -5.66 -2.68
C GLU A 11 4.45 -5.83 -2.95
N LYS A 12 4.81 -6.05 -4.20
CA LYS A 12 6.21 -6.13 -4.62
C LYS A 12 6.95 -4.83 -4.35
N TYR A 13 6.31 -3.70 -4.65
CA TYR A 13 6.91 -2.40 -4.37
C TYR A 13 7.20 -2.21 -2.89
N LEU A 14 6.25 -2.58 -2.02
CA LEU A 14 6.45 -2.51 -0.58
C LEU A 14 7.65 -3.33 -0.13
N ASP A 15 7.76 -4.57 -0.64
CA ASP A 15 8.85 -5.47 -0.26
C ASP A 15 10.21 -4.98 -0.75
N GLU A 16 10.26 -4.37 -1.92
CA GLU A 16 11.53 -3.98 -2.55
C GLU A 16 12.03 -2.60 -2.15
N HIS A 17 11.13 -1.66 -1.84
CA HIS A 17 11.49 -0.26 -1.69
C HIS A 17 11.26 0.34 -0.30
N LEU A 18 10.49 -0.31 0.56
CA LEU A 18 10.17 0.22 1.88
C LEU A 18 10.64 -0.73 2.97
N VAL A 19 11.16 -0.14 4.05
CA VAL A 19 11.64 -0.89 5.22
C VAL A 19 10.66 -0.66 6.37
N PRO A 20 9.92 -1.71 6.80
CA PRO A 20 9.02 -1.57 7.94
C PRO A 20 9.81 -1.50 9.26
N PRO A 21 9.15 -1.05 10.34
CA PRO A 21 9.76 -1.11 11.68
C PRO A 21 10.20 -2.53 12.05
N ASP A 22 11.18 -2.64 12.94
CA ASP A 22 11.75 -3.93 13.35
C ASP A 22 10.69 -4.92 13.79
N GLY A 23 10.76 -6.13 13.25
CA GLY A 23 9.84 -7.20 13.58
C GLY A 23 8.47 -7.10 12.95
N MET A 24 8.26 -6.11 12.07
CA MET A 24 6.97 -5.89 11.41
C MET A 24 7.09 -6.05 9.90
N ARG A 25 5.96 -6.23 9.24
CA ARG A 25 5.84 -6.23 7.77
C ARG A 25 4.79 -5.23 7.36
N TYR A 26 4.95 -4.66 6.16
CA TYR A 26 3.88 -3.88 5.56
C TYR A 26 2.92 -4.79 4.83
N LEU A 27 1.63 -4.57 5.06
CA LEU A 27 0.55 -5.26 4.35
C LEU A 27 -0.41 -4.23 3.75
N ILE A 28 -0.98 -4.57 2.61
CA ILE A 28 -2.02 -3.74 2.01
C ILE A 28 -3.26 -3.77 2.91
N ALA A 29 -3.80 -2.60 3.22
CA ALA A 29 -5.07 -2.47 3.94
C ALA A 29 -6.20 -2.70 2.94
N ALA A 30 -6.60 -3.95 2.77
CA ALA A 30 -7.50 -4.38 1.69
C ALA A 30 -8.83 -3.63 1.66
N SER A 31 -9.38 -3.32 2.84
CA SER A 31 -10.66 -2.61 2.94
C SER A 31 -10.57 -1.13 2.54
N ALA A 32 -9.37 -0.59 2.41
CA ALA A 32 -9.14 0.81 2.07
C ALA A 32 -8.61 1.00 0.64
N ILE A 33 -8.53 -0.05 -0.16
CA ILE A 33 -8.13 0.06 -1.57
C ILE A 33 -9.14 0.93 -2.30
N LYS A 34 -8.65 1.88 -3.09
CA LYS A 34 -9.50 2.82 -3.81
C LYS A 34 -9.13 2.87 -5.29
N GLU A 35 -10.13 2.67 -6.14
CA GLU A 35 -9.94 2.84 -7.57
C GLU A 35 -10.09 4.32 -7.93
N ALA A 36 -9.23 4.79 -8.83
CA ALA A 36 -9.31 6.11 -9.43
C ALA A 36 -9.41 5.95 -10.95
N GLU A 37 -9.63 7.05 -11.65
CA GLU A 37 -9.76 7.04 -13.11
C GLU A 37 -8.50 6.50 -13.79
N ASP A 38 -7.33 6.84 -13.27
CA ASP A 38 -6.03 6.51 -13.87
C ASP A 38 -5.31 5.34 -13.21
N GLY A 39 -5.86 4.78 -12.14
CA GLY A 39 -5.21 3.66 -11.44
C GLY A 39 -5.89 3.30 -10.14
N TRP A 40 -5.12 2.68 -9.25
CA TRP A 40 -5.59 2.28 -7.93
C TRP A 40 -4.63 2.78 -6.86
N TYR A 41 -5.20 3.12 -5.69
CA TYR A 41 -4.45 3.46 -4.49
C TYR A 41 -4.51 2.29 -3.51
N PHE A 42 -3.35 1.87 -3.03
CA PHE A 42 -3.20 0.76 -2.09
C PHE A 42 -2.61 1.28 -0.78
N PRO A 43 -3.46 1.68 0.18
CA PRO A 43 -2.98 2.04 1.50
C PRO A 43 -2.36 0.83 2.18
N TYR A 44 -1.36 1.07 3.01
CA TYR A 44 -0.66 0.00 3.70
C TYR A 44 -0.39 0.37 5.15
N GLN A 45 -0.24 -0.66 5.97
CA GLN A 45 0.08 -0.53 7.39
C GLN A 45 0.92 -1.70 7.84
N THR A 46 1.44 -1.62 9.06
CA THR A 46 2.15 -2.75 9.65
C THR A 46 1.17 -3.88 9.95
N ASP A 47 1.66 -5.12 9.85
CA ASP A 47 0.89 -6.30 10.24
C ASP A 47 0.46 -6.23 11.71
N ALA A 48 1.33 -5.74 12.59
CA ALA A 48 1.02 -5.59 14.00
C ALA A 48 -0.18 -4.67 14.24
N TYR A 49 -0.23 -3.52 13.55
CA TYR A 49 -1.38 -2.62 13.68
C TYR A 49 -2.66 -3.24 13.13
N LEU A 50 -2.58 -3.89 11.98
CA LEU A 50 -3.77 -4.49 11.35
C LEU A 50 -4.35 -5.61 12.20
N GLN A 51 -3.53 -6.30 12.98
CA GLN A 51 -3.99 -7.36 13.89
C GLN A 51 -4.51 -6.83 15.22
N SER A 52 -3.84 -5.86 15.82
CA SER A 52 -4.12 -5.40 17.18
C SER A 52 -5.00 -4.16 17.27
N GLY A 53 -4.95 -3.30 16.22
CA GLY A 53 -5.56 -1.99 16.26
C GLY A 53 -4.81 -0.99 17.14
N ASP A 54 -3.62 -1.33 17.63
CA ASP A 54 -2.83 -0.47 18.50
C ASP A 54 -2.14 0.61 17.67
N ILE A 55 -2.56 1.87 17.84
CA ILE A 55 -2.04 3.01 17.09
C ILE A 55 -0.53 3.19 17.26
N ASN A 56 0.04 2.74 18.38
CA ASN A 56 1.48 2.82 18.61
C ASN A 56 2.29 1.91 17.70
N GLN A 57 1.64 0.93 17.09
CA GLN A 57 2.26 0.01 16.13
C GLN A 57 2.01 0.40 14.68
N SER A 58 1.30 1.50 14.45
CA SER A 58 1.01 1.99 13.10
C SER A 58 2.12 2.90 12.58
N VAL A 59 2.17 3.06 11.25
CA VAL A 59 2.91 4.15 10.62
C VAL A 59 1.92 5.24 10.22
N VAL A 60 2.35 6.50 10.33
CA VAL A 60 1.51 7.66 10.00
C VAL A 60 2.23 8.57 9.02
N GLY A 61 1.46 9.34 8.26
CA GLY A 61 2.03 10.27 7.29
C GLY A 61 2.50 9.61 6.00
N ASN A 62 2.31 8.31 5.85
CA ASN A 62 2.65 7.58 4.65
C ASN A 62 1.54 7.69 3.61
N TRP A 63 1.93 7.87 2.35
CA TRP A 63 0.97 7.91 1.26
C TRP A 63 0.75 6.51 0.70
N PRO A 64 -0.46 6.20 0.18
CA PRO A 64 -0.71 4.89 -0.42
C PRO A 64 0.15 4.67 -1.66
N ILE A 65 0.37 3.42 -1.99
CA ILE A 65 1.05 3.07 -3.24
C ILE A 65 0.04 3.19 -4.37
N PHE A 66 0.38 3.98 -5.38
CA PHE A 66 -0.43 4.13 -6.59
C PHE A 66 0.10 3.21 -7.68
N VAL A 67 -0.79 2.55 -8.40
CA VAL A 67 -0.45 1.73 -9.57
C VAL A 67 -1.32 2.17 -10.72
N SER A 68 -0.69 2.63 -11.81
CA SER A 68 -1.39 3.08 -13.02
C SER A 68 -2.07 1.92 -13.74
N LYS A 69 -3.28 2.16 -14.26
CA LYS A 69 -4.03 1.17 -15.06
C LYS A 69 -3.32 0.78 -16.34
N VAL A 70 -2.51 1.66 -16.89
CA VAL A 70 -1.77 1.40 -18.13
C VAL A 70 -0.35 0.90 -17.88
N GLY A 71 0.03 0.72 -16.63
CA GLY A 71 1.37 0.29 -16.26
C GLY A 71 2.38 1.43 -16.29
N GLY A 72 3.61 1.12 -15.89
CA GLY A 72 4.73 2.07 -15.98
C GLY A 72 4.85 3.07 -14.84
N VAL A 73 3.82 3.29 -14.03
CA VAL A 73 3.87 4.18 -12.87
C VAL A 73 3.45 3.42 -11.63
N ILE A 74 4.36 3.32 -10.69
CA ILE A 74 4.16 2.67 -9.39
C ILE A 74 4.92 3.47 -8.34
N GLY A 75 4.29 3.74 -7.20
CA GLY A 75 4.96 4.36 -6.07
C GLY A 75 4.02 5.16 -5.20
N PRO A 76 4.55 5.73 -4.09
CA PRO A 76 3.74 6.56 -3.21
C PRO A 76 3.18 7.77 -3.96
N ARG A 77 1.89 8.03 -3.76
CA ARG A 77 1.24 9.16 -4.40
C ARG A 77 0.14 9.69 -3.50
N ARG A 78 0.11 11.01 -3.34
CA ARG A 78 -0.96 11.66 -2.60
C ARG A 78 -2.30 11.46 -3.33
N PRO A 79 -3.33 10.93 -2.63
CA PRO A 79 -4.66 10.83 -3.24
C PRO A 79 -5.20 12.21 -3.58
N GLY A 80 -5.62 12.37 -4.82
CA GLY A 80 -6.07 13.66 -5.32
C GLY A 80 -7.54 13.90 -5.23
#